data_b996cbdaf5c84986c18e085510f5f81b
#
_entry.id   b996cbdaf5c84986c18e085510f5f81b
#
_cell.length_a   1.000
_cell.length_b   1.000
_cell.length_c   1.000
_cell.angle_alpha   90.00
_cell.angle_beta   90.00
_cell.angle_gamma   90.00
#
_symmetry.space_group_name_H-M   'P 1'
#
loop_
_entity.id
_entity.type
_entity.pdbx_description
1 polymer ?
#
loop_
_entity_poly.entity_id
_entity_poly.type
_entity_poly.pdbx_seq_one_letter_code
_entity_poly.pdbx_strand_id
1 'polypeptide(L)'
;MTDQVYRDAHGAIVELGAQLGGGGEGAVLAIRGRPALCAKIYRPEKAALRADKIQTMLARRPPWLVRRALAWPVATLHGHDGGFAGFVMPAQRGAIELFQLIVPDERMQIAGWLTERDLCAIAARLAGIVAGVHRAGHCVGDLKPQNILVKPTSGRVALIDTDSFQIHDRRRGTLERSLVVTPEY
;
A
#
# COMPACT_ATOMS: atom_id res chain seq x y z
N MET A 1 -25.16 7.76 -4.38
CA MET A 1 -23.70 7.91 -4.13
C MET A 1 -23.40 9.36 -4.43
N THR A 2 -23.12 10.14 -3.41
CA THR A 2 -22.77 11.57 -3.52
C THR A 2 -21.48 11.64 -4.35
N ASP A 3 -21.49 12.45 -5.44
CA ASP A 3 -20.29 12.76 -6.23
C ASP A 3 -19.28 13.52 -5.35
N GLN A 4 -18.56 12.78 -4.54
CA GLN A 4 -17.56 13.36 -3.65
C GLN A 4 -16.33 13.73 -4.48
N VAL A 5 -16.11 15.03 -4.66
CA VAL A 5 -14.97 15.56 -5.42
C VAL A 5 -13.73 15.55 -4.51
N TYR A 6 -12.67 14.91 -4.97
CA TYR A 6 -11.37 14.94 -4.31
C TYR A 6 -10.39 15.79 -5.08
N ARG A 7 -9.46 16.42 -4.36
CA ARG A 7 -8.40 17.25 -4.95
C ARG A 7 -7.04 16.79 -4.44
N ASP A 8 -6.04 16.87 -5.29
CA ASP A 8 -4.64 16.68 -4.87
C ASP A 8 -4.10 17.94 -4.15
N ALA A 9 -2.85 17.86 -3.68
CA ALA A 9 -2.19 18.96 -2.98
C ALA A 9 -2.04 20.25 -3.81
N HIS A 10 -2.23 20.19 -5.13
CA HIS A 10 -2.18 21.34 -6.05
C HIS A 10 -3.58 21.85 -6.42
N GLY A 11 -4.64 21.27 -5.83
CA GLY A 11 -6.02 21.63 -6.10
C GLY A 11 -6.61 20.98 -7.35
N ALA A 12 -5.87 20.14 -8.07
CA ALA A 12 -6.37 19.44 -9.24
C ALA A 12 -7.38 18.37 -8.85
N ILE A 13 -8.49 18.30 -9.59
CA ILE A 13 -9.54 17.30 -9.36
C ILE A 13 -9.01 15.90 -9.65
N VAL A 14 -9.28 14.96 -8.75
CA VAL A 14 -8.97 13.54 -8.89
C VAL A 14 -10.29 12.77 -8.96
N GLU A 15 -10.62 12.32 -10.17
CA GLU A 15 -11.82 11.52 -10.41
C GLU A 15 -11.56 10.07 -9.99
N LEU A 16 -12.36 9.58 -9.06
CA LEU A 16 -12.30 8.20 -8.60
C LEU A 16 -13.18 7.30 -9.48
N GLY A 17 -12.75 6.06 -9.62
CA GLY A 17 -13.42 5.02 -10.39
C GLY A 17 -13.90 3.87 -9.50
N ALA A 18 -13.84 2.65 -10.06
CA ALA A 18 -14.27 1.44 -9.36
C ALA A 18 -13.45 1.18 -8.10
N GLN A 19 -14.09 0.59 -7.10
CA GLN A 19 -13.41 0.11 -5.90
C GLN A 19 -12.56 -1.11 -6.24
N LEU A 20 -11.30 -1.07 -5.82
CA LEU A 20 -10.30 -2.12 -6.02
C LEU A 20 -10.12 -2.99 -4.77
N GLY A 21 -10.44 -2.44 -3.60
CA GLY A 21 -10.34 -3.11 -2.33
C GLY A 21 -10.85 -2.22 -1.20
N GLY A 22 -10.84 -2.74 0.02
CA GLY A 22 -11.29 -1.96 1.19
C GLY A 22 -11.19 -2.77 2.48
N GLY A 23 -11.31 -2.07 3.59
CA GLY A 23 -11.23 -2.66 4.93
C GLY A 23 -11.79 -1.70 5.99
N GLY A 24 -11.45 -1.98 7.24
CA GLY A 24 -11.94 -1.21 8.39
C GLY A 24 -11.54 0.26 8.40
N GLU A 25 -10.46 0.62 7.71
CA GLU A 25 -9.96 2.00 7.69
C GLU A 25 -10.47 2.84 6.51
N GLY A 26 -10.89 2.20 5.41
CA GLY A 26 -11.32 2.92 4.21
C GLY A 26 -11.42 2.04 2.97
N ALA A 27 -11.47 2.68 1.81
CA ALA A 27 -11.57 2.03 0.50
C ALA A 27 -10.40 2.40 -0.40
N VAL A 28 -9.99 1.46 -1.24
CA VAL A 28 -9.02 1.68 -2.33
C VAL A 28 -9.79 1.75 -3.64
N LEU A 29 -9.62 2.84 -4.37
CA LEU A 29 -10.36 3.15 -5.59
C LEU A 29 -9.41 3.39 -6.76
N ALA A 30 -9.80 2.98 -7.95
CA ALA A 30 -9.11 3.36 -9.17
C ALA A 30 -9.17 4.89 -9.37
N ILE A 31 -8.18 5.44 -10.06
CA ILE A 31 -8.20 6.84 -10.51
C ILE A 31 -8.47 6.84 -12.01
N ARG A 32 -9.53 7.55 -12.45
CA ARG A 32 -9.87 7.66 -13.86
C ARG A 32 -8.73 8.33 -14.63
N GLY A 33 -8.43 7.83 -15.81
CA GLY A 33 -7.35 8.34 -16.65
C GLY A 33 -5.93 8.06 -16.14
N ARG A 34 -5.76 7.47 -14.94
CA ARG A 34 -4.44 7.18 -14.34
C ARG A 34 -4.31 5.72 -13.91
N PRO A 35 -4.27 4.75 -14.86
CA PRO A 35 -4.32 3.32 -14.54
C PRO A 35 -3.14 2.79 -13.71
N ALA A 36 -2.02 3.51 -13.67
CA ALA A 36 -0.86 3.15 -12.85
C ALA A 36 -1.00 3.57 -11.37
N LEU A 37 -2.05 4.31 -11.02
CA LEU A 37 -2.29 4.86 -9.70
C LEU A 37 -3.66 4.43 -9.17
N CYS A 38 -3.77 4.40 -7.85
CA CYS A 38 -5.04 4.26 -7.13
C CYS A 38 -5.05 5.19 -5.91
N ALA A 39 -6.20 5.38 -5.32
CA ALA A 39 -6.41 6.22 -4.15
C ALA A 39 -6.89 5.36 -2.98
N LYS A 40 -6.29 5.51 -1.80
CA LYS A 40 -6.86 5.05 -0.53
C LYS A 40 -7.60 6.23 0.09
N ILE A 41 -8.90 6.09 0.26
CA ILE A 41 -9.77 7.06 0.93
C ILE A 41 -10.14 6.50 2.29
N TYR A 42 -9.81 7.22 3.33
CA TYR A 42 -10.12 6.84 4.70
C TYR A 42 -11.60 7.12 5.03
N ARG A 43 -12.09 6.40 6.02
CA ARG A 43 -13.34 6.80 6.67
C ARG A 43 -13.13 8.14 7.38
N PRO A 44 -14.13 9.03 7.43
CA PRO A 44 -13.98 10.38 7.97
C PRO A 44 -13.36 10.41 9.38
N GLU A 45 -13.76 9.51 10.26
CA GLU A 45 -13.27 9.40 11.64
C GLU A 45 -11.81 8.92 11.74
N LYS A 46 -11.26 8.37 10.66
CA LYS A 46 -9.86 7.89 10.58
C LYS A 46 -8.93 8.87 9.86
N ALA A 47 -9.48 9.66 8.95
CA ALA A 47 -8.70 10.53 8.08
C ALA A 47 -7.78 11.48 8.87
N ALA A 48 -8.32 12.23 9.82
CA ALA A 48 -7.53 13.17 10.61
C ALA A 48 -6.36 12.51 11.36
N LEU A 49 -6.58 11.29 11.88
CA LEU A 49 -5.55 10.52 12.61
C LEU A 49 -4.39 10.05 11.72
N ARG A 50 -4.59 10.04 10.40
CA ARG A 50 -3.61 9.54 9.43
C ARG A 50 -2.86 10.65 8.69
N ALA A 51 -3.36 11.89 8.76
CA ALA A 51 -2.83 13.01 7.98
C ALA A 51 -1.33 13.24 8.19
N ASP A 52 -0.88 13.38 9.44
CA ASP A 52 0.51 13.67 9.79
C ASP A 52 1.45 12.53 9.38
N LYS A 53 1.00 11.28 9.58
CA LYS A 53 1.75 10.11 9.16
C LYS A 53 1.95 10.06 7.65
N ILE A 54 0.91 10.30 6.86
CA ILE A 54 1.02 10.33 5.40
C ILE A 54 1.93 11.47 4.93
N GLN A 55 1.87 12.64 5.55
CA GLN A 55 2.81 13.74 5.27
C GLN A 55 4.26 13.34 5.59
N THR A 56 4.49 12.67 6.72
CA THR A 56 5.81 12.15 7.08
C THR A 56 6.30 11.13 6.06
N MET A 57 5.45 10.21 5.60
CA MET A 57 5.78 9.23 4.55
C MET A 57 6.16 9.91 3.24
N LEU A 58 5.44 10.96 2.82
CA LEU A 58 5.77 11.73 1.62
C LEU A 58 7.13 12.41 1.71
N ALA A 59 7.50 12.89 2.90
CA ALA A 59 8.80 13.52 3.17
C ALA A 59 9.94 12.50 3.35
N ARG A 60 9.65 11.28 3.78
CA ARG A 60 10.61 10.23 4.15
C ARG A 60 10.48 8.99 3.26
N ARG A 61 10.60 9.20 1.96
CA ARG A 61 10.46 8.13 0.98
C ARG A 61 11.65 7.16 1.03
N PRO A 62 11.42 5.83 1.03
CA PRO A 62 12.49 4.88 0.80
C PRO A 62 13.18 5.09 -0.57
N PRO A 63 14.42 4.60 -0.74
CA PRO A 63 15.08 4.63 -2.04
C PRO A 63 14.19 4.05 -3.14
N TRP A 64 14.29 4.58 -4.37
CA TRP A 64 13.35 4.22 -5.46
C TRP A 64 13.30 2.73 -5.76
N LEU A 65 14.44 2.02 -5.65
CA LEU A 65 14.53 0.56 -5.84
C LEU A 65 13.62 -0.21 -4.88
N VAL A 66 13.49 0.25 -3.63
CA VAL A 66 12.60 -0.34 -2.64
C VAL A 66 11.17 0.15 -2.88
N ARG A 67 10.99 1.47 -3.07
CA ARG A 67 9.69 2.11 -3.21
C ARG A 67 8.87 1.58 -4.38
N ARG A 68 9.51 1.17 -5.48
CA ARG A 68 8.82 0.55 -6.65
C ARG A 68 8.07 -0.75 -6.31
N ALA A 69 8.41 -1.37 -5.18
CA ALA A 69 7.77 -2.57 -4.66
C ALA A 69 6.81 -2.26 -3.47
N LEU A 70 6.44 -1.01 -3.28
CA LEU A 70 5.57 -0.57 -2.20
C LEU A 70 4.40 0.24 -2.78
N ALA A 71 3.20 0.07 -2.21
CA ALA A 71 2.08 0.99 -2.41
C ALA A 71 2.29 2.25 -1.56
N TRP A 72 3.46 2.91 -1.74
CA TRP A 72 3.87 4.06 -0.95
C TRP A 72 3.13 5.32 -1.40
N PRO A 73 2.68 6.20 -0.46
CA PRO A 73 2.05 7.46 -0.79
C PRO A 73 2.89 8.31 -1.74
N VAL A 74 2.25 8.86 -2.78
CA VAL A 74 2.88 9.78 -3.75
C VAL A 74 2.29 11.18 -3.71
N ALA A 75 1.03 11.32 -3.27
CA ALA A 75 0.35 12.59 -3.06
C ALA A 75 -0.77 12.43 -2.03
N THR A 76 -1.14 13.50 -1.34
CA THR A 76 -2.35 13.56 -0.50
C THR A 76 -3.58 13.83 -1.34
N LEU A 77 -4.74 13.43 -0.80
CA LEU A 77 -6.05 13.77 -1.31
C LEU A 77 -6.86 14.50 -0.23
N HIS A 78 -7.59 15.52 -0.65
CA HIS A 78 -8.41 16.37 0.20
C HIS A 78 -9.86 16.32 -0.27
N GLY A 79 -10.78 16.34 0.68
CA GLY A 79 -12.21 16.43 0.42
C GLY A 79 -12.63 17.81 -0.08
N HIS A 80 -13.91 17.97 -0.35
CA HIS A 80 -14.49 19.24 -0.78
C HIS A 80 -14.29 20.36 0.25
N ASP A 81 -14.27 20.02 1.55
CA ASP A 81 -14.02 20.93 2.67
C ASP A 81 -12.55 21.31 2.86
N GLY A 82 -11.65 20.79 2.00
CA GLY A 82 -10.21 20.97 2.10
C GLY A 82 -9.54 20.08 3.16
N GLY A 83 -10.31 19.30 3.92
CA GLY A 83 -9.79 18.37 4.90
C GLY A 83 -9.07 17.18 4.24
N PHE A 84 -8.05 16.63 4.93
CA PHE A 84 -7.37 15.42 4.45
C PHE A 84 -8.36 14.25 4.38
N ALA A 85 -8.40 13.58 3.24
CA ALA A 85 -9.31 12.46 2.99
C ALA A 85 -8.58 11.15 2.69
N GLY A 86 -7.32 11.22 2.23
CA GLY A 86 -6.60 10.05 1.81
C GLY A 86 -5.33 10.35 1.02
N PHE A 87 -4.87 9.38 0.25
CA PHE A 87 -3.65 9.53 -0.53
C PHE A 87 -3.69 8.72 -1.83
N VAL A 88 -2.85 9.13 -2.76
CA VAL A 88 -2.57 8.43 -4.02
C VAL A 88 -1.36 7.54 -3.87
N MET A 89 -1.40 6.34 -4.45
CA MET A 89 -0.32 5.36 -4.43
C MET A 89 -0.25 4.57 -5.74
N PRO A 90 0.87 3.86 -6.04
CA PRO A 90 0.98 2.97 -7.18
C PRO A 90 -0.04 1.83 -7.11
N ALA A 91 -0.77 1.60 -8.21
CA ALA A 91 -1.70 0.47 -8.36
C ALA A 91 -0.95 -0.81 -8.69
N GLN A 92 -1.29 -1.92 -8.03
CA GLN A 92 -0.66 -3.23 -8.22
C GLN A 92 -1.55 -4.12 -9.13
N ARG A 93 -1.63 -3.75 -10.41
CA ARG A 93 -2.51 -4.46 -11.38
C ARG A 93 -2.01 -5.84 -11.76
N GLY A 94 -2.93 -6.79 -11.83
CA GLY A 94 -2.66 -8.18 -12.21
C GLY A 94 -1.79 -8.93 -11.19
N ALA A 95 -1.74 -8.42 -9.99
CA ALA A 95 -1.17 -9.11 -8.83
C ALA A 95 -2.30 -9.72 -7.99
N ILE A 96 -1.98 -10.79 -7.30
CA ILE A 96 -2.85 -11.53 -6.38
C ILE A 96 -2.22 -11.52 -4.99
N GLU A 97 -3.01 -11.76 -3.97
CA GLU A 97 -2.51 -11.87 -2.60
C GLU A 97 -1.60 -13.10 -2.45
N LEU A 98 -0.51 -12.96 -1.70
CA LEU A 98 0.36 -14.09 -1.36
C LEU A 98 -0.42 -15.20 -0.67
N PHE A 99 -1.46 -14.86 0.09
CA PHE A 99 -2.36 -15.82 0.72
C PHE A 99 -2.85 -16.88 -0.28
N GLN A 100 -3.27 -16.47 -1.46
CA GLN A 100 -3.76 -17.37 -2.51
C GLN A 100 -2.67 -18.30 -3.08
N LEU A 101 -1.40 -17.95 -2.93
CA LEU A 101 -0.28 -18.80 -3.36
C LEU A 101 0.18 -19.78 -2.29
N ILE A 102 -0.03 -19.49 -1.00
CA ILE A 102 0.34 -20.41 0.08
C ILE A 102 -0.73 -21.47 0.35
N VAL A 103 -1.97 -21.23 -0.08
CA VAL A 103 -3.05 -22.23 -0.03
C VAL A 103 -2.94 -23.14 -1.26
N PRO A 104 -2.65 -24.45 -1.10
CA PRO A 104 -2.34 -25.34 -2.23
C PRO A 104 -3.44 -25.39 -3.30
N ASP A 105 -4.69 -25.52 -2.88
CA ASP A 105 -5.82 -25.65 -3.81
C ASP A 105 -6.06 -24.35 -4.60
N GLU A 106 -5.98 -23.21 -3.95
CA GLU A 106 -6.07 -21.89 -4.62
C GLU A 106 -4.91 -21.69 -5.59
N ARG A 107 -3.68 -22.00 -5.14
CA ARG A 107 -2.48 -21.90 -6.01
C ARG A 107 -2.64 -22.76 -7.27
N MET A 108 -3.12 -23.99 -7.15
CA MET A 108 -3.30 -24.86 -8.31
C MET A 108 -4.28 -24.29 -9.33
N GLN A 109 -5.33 -23.61 -8.88
CA GLN A 109 -6.33 -22.99 -9.76
C GLN A 109 -5.81 -21.74 -10.48
N ILE A 110 -5.06 -20.89 -9.79
CA ILE A 110 -4.70 -19.55 -10.29
C ILE A 110 -3.27 -19.45 -10.83
N ALA A 111 -2.37 -20.31 -10.36
CA ALA A 111 -0.95 -20.27 -10.67
C ALA A 111 -0.27 -21.67 -10.57
N GLY A 112 -0.95 -22.73 -11.00
CA GLY A 112 -0.47 -24.11 -10.90
C GLY A 112 0.83 -24.40 -11.67
N TRP A 113 1.26 -23.48 -12.54
CA TRP A 113 2.56 -23.54 -13.24
C TRP A 113 3.75 -23.08 -12.38
N LEU A 114 3.51 -22.44 -11.20
CA LEU A 114 4.60 -22.03 -10.33
C LEU A 114 5.25 -23.22 -9.66
N THR A 115 6.56 -23.30 -9.83
CA THR A 115 7.40 -24.32 -9.21
C THR A 115 7.80 -23.90 -7.78
N GLU A 116 8.35 -24.86 -7.02
CA GLU A 116 8.96 -24.53 -5.71
C GLU A 116 10.09 -23.50 -5.83
N ARG A 117 10.87 -23.57 -6.92
CA ARG A 117 11.91 -22.58 -7.21
C ARG A 117 11.33 -21.17 -7.36
N ASP A 118 10.17 -21.05 -8.02
CA ASP A 118 9.49 -19.75 -8.17
C ASP A 118 9.01 -19.23 -6.83
N LEU A 119 8.45 -20.08 -5.97
CA LEU A 119 8.04 -19.72 -4.62
C LEU A 119 9.22 -19.28 -3.76
N CYS A 120 10.35 -19.98 -3.82
CA CYS A 120 11.59 -19.56 -3.15
C CYS A 120 12.08 -18.20 -3.66
N ALA A 121 12.01 -17.97 -4.96
CA ALA A 121 12.39 -16.68 -5.55
C ALA A 121 11.46 -15.53 -5.11
N ILE A 122 10.15 -15.79 -4.98
CA ILE A 122 9.18 -14.84 -4.43
C ILE A 122 9.53 -14.52 -2.96
N ALA A 123 9.80 -15.53 -2.13
CA ALA A 123 10.19 -15.36 -0.75
C ALA A 123 11.49 -14.54 -0.61
N ALA A 124 12.50 -14.82 -1.42
CA ALA A 124 13.75 -14.08 -1.43
C ALA A 124 13.56 -12.60 -1.82
N ARG A 125 12.67 -12.32 -2.81
CA ARG A 125 12.31 -10.94 -3.19
C ARG A 125 11.59 -10.22 -2.06
N LEU A 126 10.64 -10.87 -1.38
CA LEU A 126 9.96 -10.32 -0.22
C LEU A 126 10.95 -9.95 0.88
N ALA A 127 11.85 -10.87 1.25
CA ALA A 127 12.88 -10.63 2.24
C ALA A 127 13.77 -9.42 1.86
N GLY A 128 14.14 -9.30 0.59
CA GLY A 128 14.90 -8.17 0.05
C GLY A 128 14.16 -6.83 0.18
N ILE A 129 12.84 -6.82 -0.07
CA ILE A 129 11.99 -5.62 0.08
C ILE A 129 11.92 -5.21 1.55
N VAL A 130 11.61 -6.14 2.46
CA VAL A 130 11.53 -5.89 3.91
C VAL A 130 12.86 -5.37 4.43
N ALA A 131 13.98 -6.02 4.09
CA ALA A 131 15.32 -5.55 4.45
C ALA A 131 15.61 -4.14 3.91
N GLY A 132 15.12 -3.82 2.70
CA GLY A 132 15.23 -2.48 2.11
C GLY A 132 14.44 -1.42 2.88
N VAL A 133 13.22 -1.74 3.34
CA VAL A 133 12.39 -0.88 4.20
C VAL A 133 13.09 -0.61 5.53
N HIS A 134 13.64 -1.66 6.16
CA HIS A 134 14.36 -1.55 7.43
C HIS A 134 15.64 -0.72 7.29
N ARG A 135 16.43 -0.91 6.23
CA ARG A 135 17.61 -0.07 5.94
C ARG A 135 17.25 1.41 5.71
N ALA A 136 16.07 1.68 5.19
CA ALA A 136 15.56 3.06 5.06
C ALA A 136 15.15 3.67 6.42
N GLY A 137 15.19 2.89 7.50
CA GLY A 137 14.84 3.31 8.84
C GLY A 137 13.37 3.17 9.19
N HIS A 138 12.59 2.49 8.37
CA HIS A 138 11.18 2.20 8.63
C HIS A 138 11.01 0.74 9.06
N CYS A 139 9.84 0.40 9.62
CA CYS A 139 9.52 -0.98 9.98
C CYS A 139 8.16 -1.36 9.37
N VAL A 140 8.07 -2.56 8.80
CA VAL A 140 6.79 -3.10 8.33
C VAL A 140 5.94 -3.45 9.55
N GLY A 141 4.78 -2.82 9.71
CA GLY A 141 3.95 -2.95 10.91
C GLY A 141 2.97 -4.13 10.85
N ASP A 142 2.39 -4.39 9.69
CA ASP A 142 1.36 -5.43 9.50
C ASP A 142 1.76 -6.35 8.32
N LEU A 143 2.80 -7.17 8.56
CA LEU A 143 3.31 -8.12 7.57
C LEU A 143 2.47 -9.40 7.60
N LYS A 144 1.45 -9.46 6.77
CA LYS A 144 0.59 -10.64 6.60
C LYS A 144 0.41 -10.99 5.11
N PRO A 145 0.08 -12.24 4.77
CA PRO A 145 -0.04 -12.67 3.36
C PRO A 145 -1.02 -11.87 2.52
N GLN A 146 -2.05 -11.29 3.12
CA GLN A 146 -3.04 -10.43 2.43
C GLN A 146 -2.45 -9.04 2.07
N ASN A 147 -1.43 -8.58 2.79
CA ASN A 147 -0.76 -7.30 2.53
C ASN A 147 0.45 -7.45 1.58
N ILE A 148 0.66 -8.65 1.04
CA ILE A 148 1.72 -8.98 0.10
C ILE A 148 1.09 -9.38 -1.22
N LEU A 149 1.31 -8.59 -2.25
CA LEU A 149 0.85 -8.89 -3.58
C LEU A 149 1.97 -9.51 -4.43
N VAL A 150 1.61 -10.52 -5.19
CA VAL A 150 2.52 -11.21 -6.12
C VAL A 150 1.91 -11.16 -7.51
N LYS A 151 2.72 -10.81 -8.51
CA LYS A 151 2.35 -10.96 -9.91
C LYS A 151 2.87 -12.30 -10.42
N PRO A 152 2.03 -13.35 -10.56
CA PRO A 152 2.48 -14.72 -10.84
C PRO A 152 3.32 -14.82 -12.12
N THR A 153 2.94 -14.08 -13.19
CA THR A 153 3.61 -14.10 -14.49
C THR A 153 5.07 -13.60 -14.48
N SER A 154 5.49 -12.88 -13.42
CA SER A 154 6.84 -12.29 -13.32
C SER A 154 7.51 -12.52 -11.98
N GLY A 155 6.81 -13.10 -11.01
CA GLY A 155 7.24 -13.24 -9.63
C GLY A 155 7.52 -11.90 -8.93
N ARG A 156 7.04 -10.77 -9.48
CA ARG A 156 7.16 -9.47 -8.79
C ARG A 156 6.37 -9.49 -7.50
N VAL A 157 6.97 -8.94 -6.45
CA VAL A 157 6.35 -8.81 -5.13
C VAL A 157 6.15 -7.33 -4.83
N ALA A 158 5.04 -6.98 -4.21
CA ALA A 158 4.77 -5.65 -3.69
C ALA A 158 4.10 -5.73 -2.31
N LEU A 159 4.44 -4.79 -1.42
CA LEU A 159 3.74 -4.59 -0.16
C LEU A 159 2.70 -3.50 -0.32
N ILE A 160 1.49 -3.81 0.12
CA ILE A 160 0.38 -2.86 0.22
C ILE A 160 0.13 -2.50 1.68
N ASP A 161 -0.83 -1.62 1.93
CA ASP A 161 -1.17 -1.11 3.26
C ASP A 161 0.04 -0.51 4.00
N THR A 162 0.89 0.20 3.25
CA THR A 162 2.16 0.76 3.76
C THR A 162 1.95 1.86 4.81
N ASP A 163 0.76 2.40 4.95
CA ASP A 163 0.37 3.32 6.02
C ASP A 163 0.22 2.61 7.38
N SER A 164 0.24 1.27 7.41
CA SER A 164 0.43 0.48 8.64
C SER A 164 1.88 0.44 9.13
N PHE A 165 2.88 0.81 8.30
CA PHE A 165 4.29 0.77 8.68
C PHE A 165 4.61 1.73 9.82
N GLN A 166 5.64 1.42 10.60
CA GLN A 166 6.24 2.38 11.53
C GLN A 166 7.22 3.25 10.76
N ILE A 167 6.99 4.56 10.79
CA ILE A 167 7.79 5.53 10.04
C ILE A 167 8.67 6.30 11.01
N HIS A 168 9.98 6.19 10.83
CA HIS A 168 10.95 6.91 11.63
C HIS A 168 11.36 8.22 10.94
N ASP A 169 11.05 9.34 11.55
CA ASP A 169 11.58 10.64 11.17
C ASP A 169 12.84 10.96 12.00
N ARG A 170 14.02 10.56 11.49
CA ARG A 170 15.30 10.79 12.14
C ARG A 170 15.62 12.27 12.35
N ARG A 171 15.06 13.20 11.55
CA ARG A 171 15.32 14.62 11.71
C ARG A 171 14.55 15.22 12.89
N ARG A 172 13.33 14.72 13.12
CA ARG A 172 12.48 15.15 14.24
C ARG A 172 12.64 14.26 15.47
N GLY A 173 13.35 13.13 15.36
CA GLY A 173 13.45 12.14 16.43
C GLY A 173 12.09 11.48 16.75
N THR A 174 11.10 11.57 15.84
CA THR A 174 9.75 11.04 16.06
C THR A 174 9.58 9.68 15.39
N LEU A 175 8.75 8.86 16.00
CA LEU A 175 8.35 7.54 15.48
C LEU A 175 6.83 7.52 15.30
N GLU A 176 6.39 7.57 14.04
CA GLU A 176 4.98 7.33 13.69
C GLU A 176 4.69 5.84 13.77
N ARG A 177 4.08 5.42 14.87
CA ARG A 177 3.82 4.00 15.16
C ARG A 177 2.73 3.42 14.26
N SER A 178 2.78 2.10 14.06
CA SER A 178 1.62 1.35 13.59
C SER A 178 0.56 1.33 14.68
N LEU A 179 -0.70 1.61 14.30
CA LEU A 179 -1.86 1.43 15.19
C LEU A 179 -2.49 0.06 15.01
N VAL A 180 -1.99 -0.74 14.08
CA VAL A 180 -2.49 -2.07 13.74
C VAL A 180 -1.36 -3.07 13.92
N VAL A 181 -1.62 -4.11 14.68
CA VAL A 181 -0.77 -5.30 14.84
C VAL A 181 -1.68 -6.50 14.60
N THR A 182 -1.27 -7.42 13.76
CA THR A 182 -1.95 -8.71 13.63
C THR A 182 -1.44 -9.63 14.76
N PRO A 183 -2.28 -10.04 15.73
CA PRO A 183 -1.80 -10.78 16.92
C PRO A 183 -1.20 -12.15 16.61
N GLU A 184 -1.43 -12.67 15.40
CA GLU A 184 -1.04 -14.02 14.98
C GLU A 184 0.39 -14.07 14.37
N TYR A 185 1.09 -12.93 14.30
CA TYR A 185 2.45 -12.81 13.71
C TYR A 185 3.41 -12.04 14.61
#